data_fae2bf7c4c3863f3f4e67e3a7df4dd7c
#
_entry.id   fae2bf7c4c3863f3f4e67e3a7df4dd7c
#
_cell.length_a   1.000
_cell.length_b   1.000
_cell.length_c   1.000
_cell.angle_alpha   90.00
_cell.angle_beta   90.00
_cell.angle_gamma   90.00
#
_symmetry.space_group_name_H-M   'P 1'
#
loop_
_entity.id
_entity.type
_entity.pdbx_description
1 polymer ?
#
loop_
_entity_poly.entity_id
_entity_poly.type
_entity_poly.pdbx_seq_one_letter_code
_entity_poly.pdbx_strand_id
1 'polypeptide(L)'
;MSNWLYRLYERFLWSQVKTGPSPNHIGLILDGNRRFARGRGLAQNLGHEEGSKRVEEFLRWCRRLDIKVVTLYGFSTENFNRPEGEVDYLMDLIMAKLKHFENDPEIKADRVKVKVIGRREDLSQAMNDQIDLVETLTADHDQFLLNIALSYGGRAEIIDAVKRIAGEVQSGDLSIEDISEQRFSDYLYTVGVPDPDLIIRTSGEERLSGFLLWQSAYSELYFTEVYWPAFRMIDFWRAIRIYQPVSYTHLTL
;
A
#
# COMPACT_ATOMS: atom_id res chain seq x y z
N MET A 1 -9.74 -14.57 -26.03
CA MET A 1 -9.63 -13.28 -26.76
C MET A 1 -8.23 -13.15 -27.33
N SER A 2 -8.12 -12.73 -28.60
CA SER A 2 -6.84 -12.64 -29.30
C SER A 2 -5.89 -11.66 -28.59
N ASN A 3 -4.64 -12.06 -28.36
CA ASN A 3 -3.61 -11.28 -27.62
C ASN A 3 -3.36 -9.88 -28.23
N TRP A 4 -3.68 -9.68 -29.53
CA TRP A 4 -3.51 -8.39 -30.22
C TRP A 4 -4.59 -7.35 -29.87
N LEU A 5 -5.87 -7.77 -29.69
CA LEU A 5 -6.95 -6.86 -29.26
C LEU A 5 -6.68 -6.31 -27.86
N TYR A 6 -6.17 -7.16 -26.95
CA TYR A 6 -5.76 -6.74 -25.63
C TYR A 6 -4.67 -5.66 -25.70
N ARG A 7 -3.62 -5.87 -26.52
CA ARG A 7 -2.52 -4.91 -26.71
C ARG A 7 -2.98 -3.59 -27.34
N LEU A 8 -3.93 -3.63 -28.27
CA LEU A 8 -4.50 -2.41 -28.86
C LEU A 8 -5.28 -1.61 -27.81
N TYR A 9 -6.11 -2.28 -27.02
CA TYR A 9 -6.88 -1.62 -25.97
C TYR A 9 -5.99 -1.08 -24.85
N GLU A 10 -4.94 -1.79 -24.48
CA GLU A 10 -3.93 -1.32 -23.54
C GLU A 10 -3.24 -0.05 -24.05
N ARG A 11 -2.80 -0.03 -25.31
CA ARG A 11 -2.20 1.15 -25.95
C ARG A 11 -3.18 2.33 -26.00
N PHE A 12 -4.44 2.07 -26.29
CA PHE A 12 -5.49 3.09 -26.27
C PHE A 12 -5.65 3.70 -24.87
N LEU A 13 -5.80 2.87 -23.83
CA LEU A 13 -5.89 3.36 -22.45
C LEU A 13 -4.62 4.12 -22.05
N TRP A 14 -3.45 3.59 -22.38
CA TRP A 14 -2.18 4.26 -22.10
C TRP A 14 -2.12 5.64 -22.75
N SER A 15 -2.58 5.78 -23.99
CA SER A 15 -2.60 7.08 -24.67
C SER A 15 -3.51 8.10 -23.98
N GLN A 16 -4.55 7.64 -23.30
CA GLN A 16 -5.45 8.50 -22.53
C GLN A 16 -4.83 8.93 -21.19
N VAL A 17 -4.21 7.99 -20.45
CA VAL A 17 -3.77 8.25 -19.07
C VAL A 17 -2.39 8.91 -18.99
N LYS A 18 -1.51 8.71 -19.96
CA LYS A 18 -0.10 9.18 -19.90
C LYS A 18 0.07 10.70 -19.86
N THR A 19 -0.93 11.47 -20.29
CA THR A 19 -0.88 12.93 -20.41
C THR A 19 -1.73 13.66 -19.38
N GLY A 20 -2.56 12.94 -18.63
CA GLY A 20 -3.37 13.48 -17.55
C GLY A 20 -2.60 13.53 -16.21
N PRO A 21 -3.17 14.15 -15.17
CA PRO A 21 -2.59 14.15 -13.84
C PRO A 21 -2.50 12.73 -13.29
N SER A 22 -1.36 12.39 -12.70
CA SER A 22 -1.17 11.13 -11.97
C SER A 22 -1.33 11.36 -10.48
N PRO A 23 -1.89 10.41 -9.71
CA PRO A 23 -1.82 10.47 -8.25
C PRO A 23 -0.36 10.45 -7.81
N ASN A 24 -0.01 11.25 -6.82
CA ASN A 24 1.31 11.23 -6.21
C ASN A 24 1.48 10.02 -5.28
N HIS A 25 0.42 9.68 -4.54
CA HIS A 25 0.40 8.56 -3.59
C HIS A 25 -0.81 7.65 -3.85
N ILE A 26 -0.55 6.35 -4.00
CA ILE A 26 -1.59 5.30 -4.10
C ILE A 26 -1.57 4.39 -2.89
N GLY A 27 -2.72 4.27 -2.22
CA GLY A 27 -2.99 3.19 -1.27
C GLY A 27 -3.54 1.96 -1.99
N LEU A 28 -3.03 0.76 -1.67
CA LEU A 28 -3.44 -0.48 -2.35
C LEU A 28 -3.83 -1.57 -1.37
N ILE A 29 -5.08 -2.04 -1.45
CA ILE A 29 -5.61 -3.16 -0.68
C ILE A 29 -5.62 -4.41 -1.56
N LEU A 30 -4.70 -5.34 -1.27
CA LEU A 30 -4.37 -6.55 -2.02
C LEU A 30 -5.37 -7.69 -1.76
N ASP A 31 -6.67 -7.48 -2.04
CA ASP A 31 -7.70 -8.44 -1.68
C ASP A 31 -7.98 -9.47 -2.80
N GLY A 32 -8.42 -10.67 -2.39
CA GLY A 32 -8.85 -11.73 -3.29
C GLY A 32 -7.85 -12.86 -3.52
N ASN A 33 -6.67 -12.88 -2.89
CA ASN A 33 -5.65 -13.94 -3.08
C ASN A 33 -6.22 -15.35 -2.83
N ARG A 34 -6.92 -15.57 -1.72
CA ARG A 34 -7.54 -16.86 -1.37
C ARG A 34 -8.66 -17.24 -2.32
N ARG A 35 -9.52 -16.27 -2.70
CA ARG A 35 -10.62 -16.49 -3.63
C ARG A 35 -10.11 -16.85 -5.03
N PHE A 36 -9.05 -16.20 -5.46
CA PHE A 36 -8.36 -16.50 -6.72
C PHE A 36 -7.83 -17.96 -6.75
N ALA A 37 -7.11 -18.39 -5.71
CA ALA A 37 -6.60 -19.76 -5.61
C ALA A 37 -7.73 -20.78 -5.60
N ARG A 38 -8.76 -20.58 -4.75
CA ARG A 38 -9.93 -21.45 -4.68
C ARG A 38 -10.65 -21.59 -6.02
N GLY A 39 -10.87 -20.48 -6.73
CA GLY A 39 -11.53 -20.49 -8.05
C GLY A 39 -10.75 -21.22 -9.14
N ARG A 40 -9.47 -21.52 -8.90
CA ARG A 40 -8.59 -22.29 -9.80
C ARG A 40 -8.24 -23.70 -9.27
N GLY A 41 -8.81 -24.11 -8.15
CA GLY A 41 -8.49 -25.39 -7.52
C GLY A 41 -7.04 -25.47 -6.98
N LEU A 42 -6.43 -24.33 -6.67
CA LEU A 42 -5.08 -24.23 -6.14
C LEU A 42 -5.08 -24.13 -4.61
N ALA A 43 -3.98 -24.50 -3.99
CA ALA A 43 -3.74 -24.26 -2.58
C ALA A 43 -3.73 -22.73 -2.28
N GLN A 44 -4.19 -22.33 -1.09
CA GLN A 44 -4.35 -20.90 -0.74
C GLN A 44 -3.02 -20.13 -0.78
N ASN A 45 -1.93 -20.75 -0.36
CA ASN A 45 -0.59 -20.19 -0.38
C ASN A 45 -0.14 -19.77 -1.79
N LEU A 46 -0.48 -20.53 -2.83
CA LEU A 46 -0.17 -20.16 -4.22
C LEU A 46 -0.88 -18.88 -4.65
N GLY A 47 -2.06 -18.59 -4.08
CA GLY A 47 -2.72 -17.30 -4.31
C GLY A 47 -1.93 -16.12 -3.74
N HIS A 48 -1.32 -16.28 -2.58
CA HIS A 48 -0.47 -15.27 -1.96
C HIS A 48 0.85 -15.08 -2.72
N GLU A 49 1.46 -16.16 -3.20
CA GLU A 49 2.66 -16.10 -4.05
C GLU A 49 2.40 -15.35 -5.36
N GLU A 50 1.32 -15.68 -6.07
CA GLU A 50 0.94 -14.98 -7.29
C GLU A 50 0.61 -13.49 -7.01
N GLY A 51 -0.03 -13.22 -5.86
CA GLY A 51 -0.28 -11.85 -5.41
C GLY A 51 1.01 -11.08 -5.15
N SER A 52 2.02 -11.70 -4.55
CA SER A 52 3.31 -11.04 -4.29
C SER A 52 4.08 -10.71 -5.58
N LYS A 53 4.06 -11.60 -6.58
CA LYS A 53 4.62 -11.32 -7.93
C LYS A 53 3.90 -10.15 -8.61
N ARG A 54 2.58 -10.05 -8.42
CA ARG A 54 1.77 -8.95 -8.97
C ARG A 54 2.13 -7.60 -8.35
N VAL A 55 2.58 -7.55 -7.08
CA VAL A 55 3.07 -6.32 -6.45
C VAL A 55 4.25 -5.76 -7.24
N GLU A 56 5.25 -6.58 -7.57
CA GLU A 56 6.43 -6.14 -8.31
C GLU A 56 6.07 -5.53 -9.68
N GLU A 57 5.12 -6.17 -10.39
CA GLU A 57 4.63 -5.63 -11.67
C GLU A 57 3.88 -4.30 -11.46
N PHE A 58 3.03 -4.22 -10.41
CA PHE A 58 2.29 -3.00 -10.10
C PHE A 58 3.22 -1.83 -9.78
N LEU A 59 4.26 -2.05 -9.00
CA LEU A 59 5.25 -1.01 -8.70
C LEU A 59 5.94 -0.51 -9.97
N ARG A 60 6.26 -1.41 -10.94
CA ARG A 60 6.78 -0.98 -12.25
C ARG A 60 5.78 -0.12 -13.03
N TRP A 61 4.46 -0.44 -12.96
CA TRP A 61 3.44 0.38 -13.61
C TRP A 61 3.29 1.76 -12.96
N CYS A 62 3.39 1.85 -11.64
CA CYS A 62 3.38 3.12 -10.91
C CYS A 62 4.54 4.02 -11.35
N ARG A 63 5.75 3.48 -11.44
CA ARG A 63 6.93 4.23 -11.90
C ARG A 63 6.77 4.76 -13.34
N ARG A 64 6.09 4.04 -14.23
CA ARG A 64 5.79 4.53 -15.60
C ARG A 64 4.93 5.79 -15.65
N LEU A 65 4.14 6.04 -14.61
CA LEU A 65 3.30 7.24 -14.46
C LEU A 65 3.91 8.28 -13.52
N ASP A 66 5.15 8.08 -13.13
CA ASP A 66 5.88 8.96 -12.18
C ASP A 66 5.18 9.09 -10.81
N ILE A 67 4.43 8.08 -10.38
CA ILE A 67 3.85 7.99 -9.05
C ILE A 67 4.99 7.86 -8.06
N LYS A 68 4.97 8.64 -6.98
CA LYS A 68 6.09 8.76 -6.04
C LYS A 68 5.95 7.87 -4.81
N VAL A 69 4.72 7.60 -4.38
CA VAL A 69 4.45 6.87 -3.16
C VAL A 69 3.43 5.76 -3.41
N VAL A 70 3.70 4.57 -2.89
CA VAL A 70 2.73 3.47 -2.81
C VAL A 70 2.71 2.94 -1.39
N THR A 71 1.53 2.87 -0.78
CA THR A 71 1.31 2.17 0.48
C THR A 71 0.54 0.88 0.22
N LEU A 72 1.15 -0.25 0.56
CA LEU A 72 0.54 -1.58 0.42
C LEU A 72 -0.08 -2.04 1.73
N TYR A 73 -1.32 -2.49 1.72
CA TYR A 73 -1.92 -3.19 2.85
C TYR A 73 -1.45 -4.64 2.87
N GLY A 74 -0.27 -4.88 3.43
CA GLY A 74 0.39 -6.19 3.41
C GLY A 74 -0.22 -7.17 4.42
N PHE A 75 -0.41 -6.74 5.68
CA PHE A 75 -0.96 -7.58 6.76
C PHE A 75 -1.66 -6.72 7.81
N SER A 76 -2.98 -6.92 7.99
CA SER A 76 -3.75 -6.19 8.99
C SER A 76 -3.69 -6.85 10.37
N THR A 77 -3.97 -6.09 11.44
CA THR A 77 -4.12 -6.63 12.81
C THR A 77 -5.18 -7.73 12.87
N GLU A 78 -6.26 -7.64 12.09
CA GLU A 78 -7.29 -8.66 12.01
C GLU A 78 -6.82 -9.97 11.35
N ASN A 79 -5.74 -9.93 10.57
CA ASN A 79 -5.20 -11.12 9.92
C ASN A 79 -4.57 -12.12 10.91
N PHE A 80 -4.18 -11.68 12.11
CA PHE A 80 -3.74 -12.60 13.18
C PHE A 80 -4.85 -13.55 13.63
N ASN A 81 -6.13 -13.26 13.36
CA ASN A 81 -7.25 -14.15 13.64
C ASN A 81 -7.42 -15.28 12.59
N ARG A 82 -6.56 -15.34 11.58
CA ARG A 82 -6.55 -16.46 10.62
C ARG A 82 -5.96 -17.71 11.23
N PRO A 83 -6.18 -18.90 10.60
CA PRO A 83 -5.50 -20.11 11.04
C PRO A 83 -3.98 -19.90 11.15
N GLU A 84 -3.38 -20.41 12.24
CA GLU A 84 -1.95 -20.19 12.57
C GLU A 84 -1.02 -20.51 11.39
N GLY A 85 -1.19 -21.65 10.74
CA GLY A 85 -0.37 -22.02 9.57
C GLY A 85 -0.52 -21.09 8.35
N GLU A 86 -1.64 -20.31 8.23
CA GLU A 86 -1.75 -19.26 7.20
C GLU A 86 -0.99 -18.02 7.63
N VAL A 87 -1.04 -17.66 8.92
CA VAL A 87 -0.30 -16.51 9.47
C VAL A 87 1.20 -16.73 9.32
N ASP A 88 1.70 -17.90 9.75
CA ASP A 88 3.13 -18.27 9.64
C ASP A 88 3.60 -18.20 8.20
N TYR A 89 2.83 -18.81 7.28
CA TYR A 89 3.16 -18.77 5.85
C TYR A 89 3.25 -17.32 5.30
N LEU A 90 2.31 -16.44 5.70
CA LEU A 90 2.32 -15.04 5.26
C LEU A 90 3.52 -14.29 5.82
N MET A 91 3.87 -14.52 7.10
CA MET A 91 5.07 -13.92 7.71
C MET A 91 6.35 -14.39 7.02
N ASP A 92 6.46 -15.68 6.68
CA ASP A 92 7.59 -16.23 5.92
C ASP A 92 7.68 -15.63 4.52
N LEU A 93 6.54 -15.47 3.83
CA LEU A 93 6.49 -14.84 2.51
C LEU A 93 6.94 -13.37 2.56
N ILE A 94 6.46 -12.61 3.55
CA ILE A 94 6.86 -11.22 3.76
C ILE A 94 8.35 -11.13 4.08
N MET A 95 8.85 -11.98 4.99
CA MET A 95 10.27 -12.07 5.32
C MET A 95 11.12 -12.35 4.07
N ALA A 96 10.71 -13.31 3.24
CA ALA A 96 11.41 -13.63 2.00
C ALA A 96 11.44 -12.43 1.01
N LYS A 97 10.35 -11.65 0.93
CA LYS A 97 10.30 -10.46 0.08
C LYS A 97 11.15 -9.32 0.62
N LEU A 98 11.18 -9.09 1.93
CA LEU A 98 12.09 -8.12 2.54
C LEU A 98 13.55 -8.48 2.29
N LYS A 99 13.94 -9.76 2.45
CA LYS A 99 15.29 -10.24 2.12
C LYS A 99 15.63 -10.07 0.63
N HIS A 100 14.64 -10.24 -0.26
CA HIS A 100 14.86 -10.00 -1.68
C HIS A 100 15.24 -8.54 -1.97
N PHE A 101 14.62 -7.59 -1.28
CA PHE A 101 14.91 -6.16 -1.46
C PHE A 101 16.34 -5.75 -1.17
N GLU A 102 17.07 -6.48 -0.31
CA GLU A 102 18.49 -6.21 -0.02
C GLU A 102 19.36 -6.26 -1.28
N ASN A 103 19.06 -7.18 -2.18
CA ASN A 103 19.88 -7.50 -3.35
C ASN A 103 19.21 -7.19 -4.68
N ASP A 104 17.98 -6.67 -4.66
CA ASP A 104 17.24 -6.36 -5.88
C ASP A 104 17.86 -5.16 -6.62
N PRO A 105 18.38 -5.36 -7.85
CA PRO A 105 18.98 -4.29 -8.62
C PRO A 105 17.99 -3.20 -9.01
N GLU A 106 16.67 -3.51 -9.15
CA GLU A 106 15.64 -2.52 -9.46
C GLU A 106 15.44 -1.56 -8.28
N ILE A 107 15.46 -2.05 -7.04
CA ILE A 107 15.34 -1.24 -5.81
C ILE A 107 16.47 -0.19 -5.75
N LYS A 108 17.70 -0.58 -6.10
CA LYS A 108 18.86 0.31 -6.12
C LYS A 108 18.83 1.26 -7.30
N ALA A 109 18.56 0.76 -8.51
CA ALA A 109 18.57 1.56 -9.74
C ALA A 109 17.46 2.63 -9.73
N ASP A 110 16.28 2.28 -9.24
CA ASP A 110 15.12 3.16 -9.15
C ASP A 110 15.09 3.96 -7.84
N ARG A 111 16.12 3.84 -6.99
CA ARG A 111 16.24 4.51 -5.69
C ARG A 111 14.96 4.41 -4.88
N VAL A 112 14.46 3.18 -4.71
CA VAL A 112 13.22 2.89 -3.97
C VAL A 112 13.52 2.92 -2.47
N LYS A 113 12.94 3.86 -1.74
CA LYS A 113 12.94 3.87 -0.28
C LYS A 113 11.85 2.93 0.22
N VAL A 114 12.21 2.02 1.11
CA VAL A 114 11.25 1.10 1.75
C VAL A 114 11.02 1.54 3.19
N LYS A 115 9.74 1.60 3.59
CA LYS A 115 9.33 1.80 4.98
C LYS A 115 8.29 0.76 5.36
N VAL A 116 8.30 0.32 6.59
CA VAL A 116 7.26 -0.55 7.18
C VAL A 116 6.52 0.22 8.26
N ILE A 117 5.20 0.31 8.12
CA ILE A 117 4.31 1.00 9.06
C ILE A 117 3.38 0.01 9.74
N GLY A 118 3.04 0.28 11.00
CA GLY A 118 2.17 -0.56 11.84
C GLY A 118 2.83 -0.90 13.18
N ARG A 119 2.23 -1.84 13.89
CA ARG A 119 2.67 -2.26 15.23
C ARG A 119 3.85 -3.22 15.17
N ARG A 120 5.05 -2.69 15.33
CA ARG A 120 6.31 -3.48 15.33
C ARG A 120 6.39 -4.46 16.49
N GLU A 121 5.74 -4.16 17.60
CA GLU A 121 5.65 -5.01 18.79
C GLU A 121 4.91 -6.33 18.57
N ASP A 122 4.03 -6.41 17.58
CA ASP A 122 3.30 -7.63 17.23
C ASP A 122 4.14 -8.57 16.32
N LEU A 123 5.28 -8.09 15.83
CA LEU A 123 6.16 -8.83 14.92
C LEU A 123 7.29 -9.52 15.68
N SER A 124 7.81 -10.63 15.12
CA SER A 124 8.98 -11.30 15.71
C SER A 124 10.22 -10.40 15.65
N GLN A 125 11.19 -10.64 16.57
CA GLN A 125 12.46 -9.92 16.56
C GLN A 125 13.17 -10.07 15.21
N ALA A 126 13.21 -11.28 14.64
CA ALA A 126 13.81 -11.53 13.33
C ALA A 126 13.18 -10.72 12.20
N MET A 127 11.84 -10.53 12.25
CA MET A 127 11.14 -9.67 11.29
C MET A 127 11.54 -8.21 11.48
N ASN A 128 11.61 -7.74 12.73
CA ASN A 128 12.02 -6.37 13.04
C ASN A 128 13.46 -6.10 12.60
N ASP A 129 14.38 -7.00 12.86
CA ASP A 129 15.79 -6.89 12.43
C ASP A 129 15.88 -6.78 10.90
N GLN A 130 15.10 -7.59 10.17
CA GLN A 130 15.06 -7.54 8.71
C GLN A 130 14.45 -6.23 8.16
N ILE A 131 13.41 -5.72 8.82
CA ILE A 131 12.82 -4.42 8.47
C ILE A 131 13.84 -3.30 8.68
N ASP A 132 14.51 -3.26 9.84
CA ASP A 132 15.53 -2.26 10.16
C ASP A 132 16.70 -2.28 9.16
N LEU A 133 17.11 -3.49 8.74
CA LEU A 133 18.13 -3.64 7.71
C LEU A 133 17.70 -3.03 6.38
N VAL A 134 16.50 -3.36 5.88
CA VAL A 134 16.00 -2.86 4.58
C VAL A 134 15.77 -1.34 4.63
N GLU A 135 15.18 -0.82 5.71
CA GLU A 135 14.97 0.61 5.91
C GLU A 135 16.32 1.36 5.94
N THR A 136 17.34 0.81 6.61
CA THR A 136 18.69 1.39 6.64
C THR A 136 19.35 1.39 5.26
N LEU A 137 19.29 0.26 4.54
CA LEU A 137 19.89 0.12 3.20
C LEU A 137 19.25 1.06 2.15
N THR A 138 18.01 1.47 2.37
CA THR A 138 17.27 2.34 1.45
C THR A 138 17.02 3.75 1.98
N ALA A 139 17.65 4.11 3.11
CA ALA A 139 17.38 5.36 3.83
C ALA A 139 17.64 6.63 2.98
N ASP A 140 18.68 6.59 2.13
CA ASP A 140 19.10 7.66 1.23
C ASP A 140 18.42 7.64 -0.15
N HIS A 141 17.56 6.66 -0.40
CA HIS A 141 16.77 6.59 -1.64
C HIS A 141 15.62 7.62 -1.61
N ASP A 142 15.33 8.25 -2.76
CA ASP A 142 14.48 9.44 -2.83
C ASP A 142 13.55 9.53 -4.06
N GLN A 143 13.60 8.53 -4.97
CA GLN A 143 12.83 8.60 -6.20
C GLN A 143 11.43 7.98 -6.09
N PHE A 144 11.31 6.97 -5.23
CA PHE A 144 10.05 6.26 -5.02
C PHE A 144 9.98 5.75 -3.58
N LEU A 145 8.85 5.95 -2.90
CA LEU A 145 8.61 5.46 -1.55
C LEU A 145 7.63 4.29 -1.58
N LEU A 146 8.07 3.14 -1.11
CA LEU A 146 7.24 1.96 -0.85
C LEU A 146 6.99 1.82 0.64
N ASN A 147 5.77 2.14 1.09
CA ASN A 147 5.31 1.82 2.43
C ASN A 147 4.63 0.45 2.45
N ILE A 148 4.98 -0.38 3.42
CA ILE A 148 4.36 -1.69 3.63
C ILE A 148 3.69 -1.67 5.00
N ALA A 149 2.35 -1.70 5.01
CA ALA A 149 1.56 -1.76 6.22
C ALA A 149 1.52 -3.21 6.74
N LEU A 150 2.25 -3.48 7.83
CA LEU A 150 2.34 -4.79 8.52
C LEU A 150 1.85 -4.66 9.96
N SER A 151 1.06 -5.63 10.42
CA SER A 151 0.34 -5.52 11.69
C SER A 151 -0.33 -4.14 11.83
N TYR A 152 -0.95 -3.71 10.73
CA TYR A 152 -1.52 -2.38 10.63
C TYR A 152 -3.04 -2.41 10.82
N GLY A 153 -3.56 -1.41 11.53
CA GLY A 153 -4.98 -1.13 11.63
C GLY A 153 -5.19 0.36 11.92
N GLY A 154 -5.95 1.07 11.10
CA GLY A 154 -6.12 2.53 11.23
C GLY A 154 -6.77 2.95 12.55
N ARG A 155 -7.66 2.12 13.12
CA ARG A 155 -8.17 2.38 14.48
C ARG A 155 -7.07 2.24 15.53
N ALA A 156 -6.20 1.23 15.40
CA ALA A 156 -5.06 1.02 16.29
C ALA A 156 -4.07 2.19 16.18
N GLU A 157 -3.73 2.61 14.95
CA GLU A 157 -2.87 3.76 14.68
C GLU A 157 -3.39 5.03 15.34
N ILE A 158 -4.68 5.34 15.20
CA ILE A 158 -5.33 6.51 15.84
C ILE A 158 -5.20 6.42 17.37
N ILE A 159 -5.50 5.27 17.97
CA ILE A 159 -5.40 5.08 19.43
C ILE A 159 -3.94 5.21 19.89
N ASP A 160 -2.99 4.69 19.14
CA ASP A 160 -1.57 4.79 19.50
C ASP A 160 -1.06 6.25 19.38
N ALA A 161 -1.53 7.01 18.39
CA ALA A 161 -1.29 8.45 18.28
C ALA A 161 -1.88 9.22 19.48
N VAL A 162 -3.14 8.95 19.84
CA VAL A 162 -3.80 9.56 20.99
C VAL A 162 -3.04 9.29 22.30
N LYS A 163 -2.57 8.05 22.52
CA LYS A 163 -1.79 7.70 23.72
C LYS A 163 -0.48 8.47 23.80
N ARG A 164 0.24 8.64 22.67
CA ARG A 164 1.48 9.44 22.62
C ARG A 164 1.21 10.90 22.94
N ILE A 165 0.21 11.51 22.30
CA ILE A 165 -0.23 12.88 22.58
C ILE A 165 -0.60 13.06 24.06
N ALA A 166 -1.42 12.16 24.61
CA ALA A 166 -1.82 12.22 26.02
C ALA A 166 -0.62 12.13 26.96
N GLY A 167 0.37 11.29 26.64
CA GLY A 167 1.62 11.19 27.41
C GLY A 167 2.41 12.50 27.40
N GLU A 168 2.57 13.14 26.24
CA GLU A 168 3.28 14.41 26.11
C GLU A 168 2.53 15.58 26.80
N VAL A 169 1.19 15.59 26.74
CA VAL A 169 0.38 16.54 27.51
C VAL A 169 0.57 16.34 29.00
N GLN A 170 0.58 15.09 29.46
CA GLN A 170 0.77 14.76 30.89
C GLN A 170 2.18 15.16 31.39
N SER A 171 3.22 15.00 30.55
CA SER A 171 4.59 15.41 30.90
C SER A 171 4.83 16.93 30.79
N GLY A 172 3.92 17.66 30.14
CA GLY A 172 4.05 19.10 29.88
C GLY A 172 4.87 19.45 28.64
N ASP A 173 5.19 18.44 27.80
CA ASP A 173 5.94 18.63 26.56
C ASP A 173 5.04 19.15 25.42
N LEU A 174 3.70 18.98 25.56
CA LEU A 174 2.70 19.45 24.61
C LEU A 174 1.55 20.15 25.33
N SER A 175 1.12 21.34 24.85
CA SER A 175 -0.11 21.97 25.33
C SER A 175 -1.33 21.42 24.60
N ILE A 176 -2.47 21.35 25.30
CA ILE A 176 -3.76 20.93 24.71
C ILE A 176 -4.13 21.87 23.55
N GLU A 177 -3.84 23.15 23.67
CA GLU A 177 -4.12 24.18 22.67
C GLU A 177 -3.31 24.01 21.37
N ASP A 178 -2.17 23.30 21.43
CA ASP A 178 -1.32 23.01 20.27
C ASP A 178 -1.76 21.76 19.49
N ILE A 179 -2.78 21.02 19.99
CA ILE A 179 -3.34 19.87 19.29
C ILE A 179 -4.18 20.34 18.12
N SER A 180 -3.72 20.04 16.90
CA SER A 180 -4.38 20.34 15.63
C SER A 180 -4.38 19.10 14.74
N GLU A 181 -5.11 19.13 13.61
CA GLU A 181 -5.11 18.03 12.62
C GLU A 181 -3.68 17.77 12.10
N GLN A 182 -2.94 18.83 11.81
CA GLN A 182 -1.54 18.72 11.38
C GLN A 182 -0.69 18.09 12.47
N ARG A 183 -0.80 18.57 13.70
CA ARG A 183 -0.05 18.02 14.83
C ARG A 183 -0.41 16.57 15.10
N PHE A 184 -1.69 16.20 14.98
CA PHE A 184 -2.14 14.82 15.12
C PHE A 184 -1.52 13.91 14.05
N SER A 185 -1.43 14.39 12.80
CA SER A 185 -0.81 13.66 11.69
C SER A 185 0.67 13.36 11.93
N ASP A 186 1.39 14.20 12.70
CA ASP A 186 2.79 13.97 13.08
C ASP A 186 2.97 12.75 14.01
N TYR A 187 1.89 12.28 14.65
CA TYR A 187 1.90 11.10 15.53
C TYR A 187 1.44 9.81 14.82
N LEU A 188 1.00 9.90 13.56
CA LEU A 188 0.61 8.71 12.80
C LEU A 188 1.85 7.93 12.29
N TYR A 189 1.65 6.67 11.93
CA TYR A 189 2.72 5.84 11.39
C TYR A 189 3.22 6.35 10.04
N THR A 190 2.41 7.16 9.33
CA THR A 190 2.69 7.75 8.02
C THR A 190 3.35 9.14 8.12
N VAL A 191 3.86 9.54 9.28
CA VAL A 191 4.51 10.84 9.44
C VAL A 191 5.55 11.13 8.35
N GLY A 192 5.45 12.31 7.74
CA GLY A 192 6.32 12.73 6.65
C GLY A 192 5.99 12.13 5.27
N VAL A 193 4.88 11.39 5.17
CA VAL A 193 4.36 10.85 3.91
C VAL A 193 3.10 11.63 3.54
N PRO A 194 2.93 12.08 2.29
CA PRO A 194 1.69 12.73 1.86
C PRO A 194 0.52 11.75 1.96
N ASP A 195 -0.68 12.28 2.19
CA ASP A 195 -1.90 11.48 2.18
C ASP A 195 -2.14 10.84 0.80
N PRO A 196 -2.80 9.67 0.72
CA PRO A 196 -3.06 9.02 -0.57
C PRO A 196 -4.09 9.80 -1.39
N ASP A 197 -3.78 10.07 -2.65
CA ASP A 197 -4.72 10.65 -3.61
C ASP A 197 -5.76 9.64 -4.08
N LEU A 198 -5.34 8.37 -4.21
CA LEU A 198 -6.16 7.28 -4.72
C LEU A 198 -5.97 6.02 -3.87
N ILE A 199 -7.06 5.41 -3.43
CA ILE A 199 -7.04 4.06 -2.85
C ILE A 199 -7.69 3.08 -3.81
N ILE A 200 -6.95 2.03 -4.17
CA ILE A 200 -7.42 0.93 -5.00
C ILE A 200 -7.67 -0.29 -4.13
N ARG A 201 -8.87 -0.87 -4.22
CA ARG A 201 -9.18 -2.17 -3.62
C ARG A 201 -9.70 -3.13 -4.65
N THR A 202 -9.12 -4.34 -4.66
CA THR A 202 -9.49 -5.45 -5.54
C THR A 202 -10.53 -6.36 -4.88
N SER A 203 -11.16 -7.24 -5.68
CA SER A 203 -12.07 -8.32 -5.26
C SER A 203 -13.52 -7.96 -4.94
N GLY A 204 -14.01 -6.78 -5.38
CA GLY A 204 -15.41 -6.41 -5.29
C GLY A 204 -15.90 -5.98 -3.91
N GLU A 205 -14.99 -5.81 -2.93
CA GLU A 205 -15.35 -5.34 -1.60
C GLU A 205 -15.23 -3.81 -1.52
N GLU A 206 -16.32 -3.12 -1.26
CA GLU A 206 -16.40 -1.64 -1.26
C GLU A 206 -16.27 -1.07 0.16
N ARG A 207 -15.12 -1.30 0.79
CA ARG A 207 -14.77 -0.78 2.13
C ARG A 207 -13.26 -0.69 2.30
N LEU A 208 -12.78 0.17 3.20
CA LEU A 208 -11.35 0.33 3.50
C LEU A 208 -10.79 -0.72 4.46
N SER A 209 -11.64 -1.41 5.22
CA SER A 209 -11.23 -2.41 6.22
C SER A 209 -10.15 -1.92 7.18
N GLY A 210 -10.25 -0.68 7.64
CA GLY A 210 -9.28 -0.10 8.56
C GLY A 210 -7.99 0.43 7.91
N PHE A 211 -7.87 0.42 6.58
CA PHE A 211 -6.67 0.91 5.91
C PHE A 211 -6.65 2.43 5.79
N LEU A 212 -5.58 3.07 6.26
CA LEU A 212 -5.30 4.52 6.18
C LEU A 212 -6.52 5.41 6.50
N LEU A 213 -7.21 5.13 7.63
CA LEU A 213 -8.51 5.77 7.94
C LEU A 213 -8.42 7.29 8.06
N TRP A 214 -7.39 7.80 8.70
CA TRP A 214 -7.17 9.24 8.84
C TRP A 214 -6.75 9.84 7.51
N GLN A 215 -5.76 9.25 6.90
CA GLN A 215 -5.10 9.74 5.70
C GLN A 215 -6.00 9.69 4.45
N SER A 216 -7.04 8.84 4.45
CA SER A 216 -7.93 8.67 3.29
C SER A 216 -9.12 9.63 3.26
N ALA A 217 -9.19 10.61 4.16
CA ALA A 217 -10.32 11.52 4.29
C ALA A 217 -10.70 12.22 2.98
N TYR A 218 -9.71 12.50 2.12
CA TYR A 218 -9.89 13.16 0.82
C TYR A 218 -9.42 12.31 -0.36
N SER A 219 -9.14 11.02 -0.13
CA SER A 219 -8.72 10.11 -1.21
C SER A 219 -9.88 9.75 -2.13
N GLU A 220 -9.62 9.67 -3.42
CA GLU A 220 -10.51 8.97 -4.35
C GLU A 220 -10.46 7.46 -4.10
N LEU A 221 -11.63 6.80 -4.15
CA LEU A 221 -11.73 5.36 -3.90
C LEU A 221 -12.09 4.62 -5.19
N TYR A 222 -11.28 3.66 -5.58
CA TYR A 222 -11.53 2.80 -6.72
C TYR A 222 -11.67 1.34 -6.30
N PHE A 223 -12.85 0.78 -6.50
CA PHE A 223 -13.16 -0.63 -6.23
C PHE A 223 -13.27 -1.40 -7.54
N THR A 224 -12.74 -2.63 -7.56
CA THR A 224 -12.82 -3.50 -8.74
C THR A 224 -13.09 -4.96 -8.35
N GLU A 225 -13.91 -5.65 -9.15
CA GLU A 225 -14.24 -7.06 -9.01
C GLU A 225 -13.04 -8.01 -9.22
N VAL A 226 -11.99 -7.52 -9.87
CA VAL A 226 -10.82 -8.32 -10.20
C VAL A 226 -10.08 -8.73 -8.92
N TYR A 227 -9.79 -10.02 -8.73
CA TYR A 227 -8.93 -10.49 -7.65
C TYR A 227 -7.48 -10.02 -7.85
N TRP A 228 -6.79 -9.68 -6.76
CA TRP A 228 -5.44 -9.11 -6.84
C TRP A 228 -4.47 -9.89 -7.73
N PRO A 229 -4.31 -11.24 -7.63
CA PRO A 229 -3.38 -11.95 -8.51
C PRO A 229 -3.73 -11.87 -10.01
N ALA A 230 -5.00 -11.59 -10.34
CA ALA A 230 -5.47 -11.42 -11.70
C ALA A 230 -5.51 -9.96 -12.18
N PHE A 231 -5.16 -9.00 -11.31
CA PHE A 231 -5.13 -7.57 -11.63
C PHE A 231 -4.03 -7.30 -12.66
N ARG A 232 -4.37 -6.62 -13.75
CA ARG A 232 -3.49 -6.40 -14.89
C ARG A 232 -3.24 -4.91 -15.10
N MET A 233 -2.25 -4.58 -15.88
CA MET A 233 -1.91 -3.22 -16.25
C MET A 233 -3.10 -2.44 -16.85
N ILE A 234 -3.95 -3.11 -17.65
CA ILE A 234 -5.18 -2.53 -18.20
C ILE A 234 -6.19 -2.14 -17.10
N ASP A 235 -6.27 -2.92 -16.02
CA ASP A 235 -7.17 -2.65 -14.90
C ASP A 235 -6.64 -1.45 -14.09
N PHE A 236 -5.31 -1.33 -13.99
CA PHE A 236 -4.66 -0.15 -13.40
C PHE A 236 -4.89 1.12 -14.24
N TRP A 237 -4.71 1.06 -15.58
CA TRP A 237 -5.01 2.23 -16.42
C TRP A 237 -6.47 2.67 -16.34
N ARG A 238 -7.39 1.75 -16.10
CA ARG A 238 -8.80 2.10 -15.85
C ARG A 238 -8.97 2.87 -14.54
N ALA A 239 -8.29 2.46 -13.47
CA ALA A 239 -8.32 3.17 -12.19
C ALA A 239 -7.79 4.60 -12.37
N ILE A 240 -6.63 4.76 -13.01
CA ILE A 240 -6.04 6.08 -13.28
C ILE A 240 -6.96 6.94 -14.15
N ARG A 241 -7.57 6.38 -15.19
CA ARG A 241 -8.50 7.10 -16.06
C ARG A 241 -9.73 7.62 -15.31
N ILE A 242 -10.20 6.90 -14.28
CA ILE A 242 -11.35 7.34 -13.46
C ILE A 242 -10.91 8.44 -12.49
N TYR A 243 -9.71 8.34 -11.91
CA TYR A 243 -9.13 9.35 -11.03
C TYR A 243 -8.94 10.72 -11.75
N GLN A 244 -8.47 10.72 -12.98
CA GLN A 244 -8.07 11.94 -13.71
C GLN A 244 -9.17 13.01 -13.85
N PRO A 245 -10.45 12.71 -14.22
CA PRO A 245 -11.50 13.72 -14.30
C PRO A 245 -11.85 14.35 -12.95
N VAL A 246 -11.76 13.59 -11.86
CA VAL A 246 -12.08 14.06 -10.51
C VAL A 246 -11.02 15.06 -10.05
N SER A 247 -9.74 14.80 -10.30
CA SER A 247 -8.65 15.70 -9.94
C SER A 247 -8.73 17.07 -10.65
N TYR A 248 -9.30 17.17 -11.85
CA TYR A 248 -9.54 18.45 -12.52
C TYR A 248 -10.59 19.30 -11.78
N THR A 249 -11.54 18.68 -11.11
CA THR A 249 -12.60 19.39 -10.39
C THR A 249 -12.10 19.97 -9.06
N HIS A 250 -11.15 19.31 -8.41
CA HIS A 250 -10.54 19.77 -7.15
C HIS A 250 -9.55 20.94 -7.32
N LEU A 251 -8.93 21.08 -8.49
CA LEU A 251 -8.01 22.21 -8.78
C LEU A 251 -8.76 23.52 -9.12
N THR A 252 -10.09 23.49 -9.21
CA THR A 252 -10.93 24.63 -9.63
C THR A 252 -11.79 25.19 -8.48
N LEU A 253 -11.66 24.69 -7.26
CA LEU A 253 -12.28 25.18 -6.03
C LEU A 253 -11.25 25.80 -5.10
#